data_0fd0330c3a2e9d7dc34adcf397ba88c8
#
_entry.id   0fd0330c3a2e9d7dc34adcf397ba88c8
#
_cell.length_a   1.000
_cell.length_b   1.000
_cell.length_c   1.000
_cell.angle_alpha   90.00
_cell.angle_beta   90.00
_cell.angle_gamma   90.00
#
_symmetry.space_group_name_H-M   'P 1'
#
loop_
_entity.id
_entity.type
_entity.pdbx_description
1 polymer ?
#
loop_
_entity_poly.entity_id
_entity_poly.type
_entity_poly.pdbx_seq_one_letter_code
_entity_poly.pdbx_strand_id
1 'polypeptide(L)'
;MIKQSLANKDCATKKQQHGVRAMWSLACLLALIPLVSVHLAYAVSIAQGTAPACVPYWQGCTSISAAVRNGWANHLFKLSMLPYTSLLFGYWWLCAAWSRQLVPARRRRRYAMLACGTVGAVFLALYIELLGVEGDTYRWLRRYGINLYFSGTVLAQMLLASLLVGEPRVSNHIQRGWLILCGLLLGLGLASLPLQFVVDDRHRLLNAIEWLYALLMVTAYPLTGYAWRATGFSLRPEVR
;
A
#
# COMPACT_ATOMS: atom_id res chain seq x y z
N MET A 1 9.07 33.31 35.31
CA MET A 1 8.25 33.22 34.10
C MET A 1 9.04 32.72 32.88
N ILE A 2 10.23 33.21 32.53
CA ILE A 2 10.99 32.82 31.32
C ILE A 2 11.39 31.34 31.33
N LYS A 3 11.87 30.75 32.41
CA LYS A 3 12.26 29.33 32.52
C LYS A 3 11.09 28.34 32.30
N GLN A 4 9.90 28.68 32.76
CA GLN A 4 8.69 27.86 32.55
C GLN A 4 8.24 27.90 31.07
N SER A 5 8.36 29.05 30.40
CA SER A 5 8.05 29.19 28.96
C SER A 5 9.01 28.38 28.10
N LEU A 6 10.30 28.34 28.40
CA LEU A 6 11.30 27.54 27.71
C LEU A 6 11.07 26.04 27.89
N ALA A 7 10.83 25.58 29.14
CA ALA A 7 10.56 24.17 29.42
C ALA A 7 9.27 23.66 28.70
N ASN A 8 8.26 24.53 28.60
CA ASN A 8 7.02 24.18 27.90
C ASN A 8 7.20 24.09 26.37
N LYS A 9 8.06 24.94 25.78
CA LYS A 9 8.45 24.86 24.37
C LYS A 9 9.25 23.61 24.08
N ASP A 10 10.20 23.24 24.91
CA ASP A 10 11.01 22.04 24.75
C ASP A 10 10.18 20.75 24.83
N CYS A 11 9.22 20.71 25.78
CA CYS A 11 8.29 19.60 25.91
C CYS A 11 7.38 19.46 24.67
N ALA A 12 6.85 20.57 24.15
CA ALA A 12 6.03 20.59 22.94
C ALA A 12 6.82 20.13 21.70
N THR A 13 8.07 20.55 21.58
CA THR A 13 8.96 20.16 20.45
C THR A 13 9.29 18.67 20.50
N LYS A 14 9.64 18.12 21.67
CA LYS A 14 9.87 16.68 21.86
C LYS A 14 8.64 15.86 21.53
N LYS A 15 7.45 16.28 21.97
CA LYS A 15 6.17 15.60 21.69
C LYS A 15 5.84 15.61 20.20
N GLN A 16 6.12 16.70 19.51
CA GLN A 16 5.95 16.79 18.05
C GLN A 16 6.91 15.86 17.32
N GLN A 17 8.18 15.80 17.70
CA GLN A 17 9.17 14.89 17.10
C GLN A 17 8.79 13.42 17.30
N HIS A 18 8.27 13.05 18.47
CA HIS A 18 7.75 11.69 18.73
C HIS A 18 6.58 11.34 17.79
N GLY A 19 5.63 12.26 17.62
CA GLY A 19 4.50 12.05 16.71
C GLY A 19 4.94 11.84 15.25
N VAL A 20 5.88 12.65 14.75
CA VAL A 20 6.43 12.53 13.39
C VAL A 20 7.17 11.20 13.20
N ARG A 21 7.94 10.74 14.21
CA ARG A 21 8.61 9.43 14.17
C ARG A 21 7.60 8.28 14.11
N ALA A 22 6.54 8.34 14.90
CA ALA A 22 5.49 7.32 14.90
C ALA A 22 4.80 7.21 13.52
N MET A 23 4.53 8.34 12.85
CA MET A 23 3.96 8.34 11.49
C MET A 23 4.92 7.71 10.46
N TRP A 24 6.20 8.03 10.55
CA TRP A 24 7.22 7.41 9.70
C TRP A 24 7.31 5.89 9.93
N SER A 25 7.33 5.43 11.18
CA SER A 25 7.38 4.00 11.51
C SER A 25 6.16 3.25 10.95
N LEU A 26 4.96 3.85 11.04
CA LEU A 26 3.75 3.27 10.44
C LEU A 26 3.88 3.11 8.93
N ALA A 27 4.39 4.13 8.23
CA ALA A 27 4.61 4.06 6.79
C ALA A 27 5.62 2.95 6.41
N CYS A 28 6.68 2.77 7.18
CA CYS A 28 7.62 1.68 7.00
C CYS A 28 6.98 0.31 7.23
N LEU A 29 6.19 0.14 8.28
CA LEU A 29 5.47 -1.10 8.57
C LEU A 29 4.49 -1.46 7.45
N LEU A 30 3.78 -0.48 6.90
CA LEU A 30 2.88 -0.68 5.76
C LEU A 30 3.58 -1.16 4.49
N ALA A 31 4.86 -0.86 4.32
CA ALA A 31 5.65 -1.41 3.23
C ALA A 31 6.24 -2.79 3.56
N LEU A 32 6.77 -2.95 4.78
CA LEU A 32 7.50 -4.16 5.18
C LEU A 32 6.58 -5.36 5.39
N ILE A 33 5.41 -5.18 6.00
CA ILE A 33 4.50 -6.29 6.30
C ILE A 33 4.12 -7.07 5.03
N PRO A 34 3.53 -6.46 3.98
CA PRO A 34 3.18 -7.21 2.78
C PRO A 34 4.40 -7.78 2.06
N LEU A 35 5.50 -7.03 2.01
CA LEU A 35 6.72 -7.48 1.37
C LEU A 35 7.27 -8.75 2.06
N VAL A 36 7.45 -8.71 3.37
CA VAL A 36 7.96 -9.85 4.14
C VAL A 36 6.97 -11.01 4.12
N SER A 37 5.68 -10.75 4.30
CA SER A 37 4.64 -11.78 4.35
C SER A 37 4.56 -12.60 3.07
N VAL A 38 4.55 -11.92 1.91
CA VAL A 38 4.47 -12.60 0.61
C VAL A 38 5.71 -13.44 0.33
N HIS A 39 6.92 -12.90 0.58
CA HIS A 39 8.16 -13.63 0.31
C HIS A 39 8.36 -14.80 1.29
N LEU A 40 8.03 -14.61 2.57
CA LEU A 40 8.13 -15.66 3.56
C LEU A 40 7.13 -16.79 3.26
N ALA A 41 5.87 -16.45 2.93
CA ALA A 41 4.88 -17.43 2.53
C ALA A 41 5.29 -18.17 1.24
N TYR A 42 5.88 -17.46 0.27
CA TYR A 42 6.42 -18.08 -0.93
C TYR A 42 7.57 -19.06 -0.62
N ALA A 43 8.51 -18.67 0.24
CA ALA A 43 9.59 -19.56 0.69
C ALA A 43 9.05 -20.82 1.38
N VAL A 44 8.02 -20.69 2.23
CA VAL A 44 7.32 -21.84 2.85
C VAL A 44 6.66 -22.72 1.79
N SER A 45 6.01 -22.13 0.77
CA SER A 45 5.40 -22.90 -0.32
C SER A 45 6.41 -23.68 -1.14
N ILE A 46 7.61 -23.12 -1.39
CA ILE A 46 8.71 -23.84 -2.04
C ILE A 46 9.15 -25.02 -1.17
N ALA A 47 9.37 -24.78 0.13
CA ALA A 47 9.79 -25.85 1.07
C ALA A 47 8.76 -26.98 1.21
N GLN A 48 7.47 -26.68 1.03
CA GLN A 48 6.38 -27.65 1.02
C GLN A 48 6.13 -28.30 -0.36
N GLY A 49 6.87 -27.92 -1.40
CA GLY A 49 6.68 -28.43 -2.76
C GLY A 49 5.38 -27.97 -3.43
N THR A 50 4.71 -26.93 -2.90
CA THR A 50 3.44 -26.42 -3.42
C THR A 50 3.61 -25.26 -4.41
N ALA A 51 4.82 -24.72 -4.52
CA ALA A 51 5.19 -23.70 -5.52
C ALA A 51 6.58 -24.00 -6.09
N PRO A 52 6.83 -23.66 -7.39
CA PRO A 52 8.13 -23.84 -8.00
C PRO A 52 9.14 -22.83 -7.44
N ALA A 53 10.40 -23.27 -7.29
CA ALA A 53 11.51 -22.40 -6.90
C ALA A 53 11.99 -21.60 -8.10
N CYS A 54 11.79 -20.29 -8.09
CA CYS A 54 12.24 -19.37 -9.15
C CYS A 54 12.32 -17.93 -8.65
N VAL A 55 12.75 -17.00 -9.52
CA VAL A 55 12.63 -15.56 -9.30
C VAL A 55 11.34 -15.06 -9.95
N PRO A 56 10.22 -14.91 -9.20
CA PRO A 56 8.90 -14.68 -9.77
C PRO A 56 8.79 -13.34 -10.51
N TYR A 57 9.55 -12.35 -10.11
CA TYR A 57 9.62 -11.04 -10.77
C TYR A 57 10.12 -11.09 -12.22
N TRP A 58 10.88 -12.10 -12.54
CA TRP A 58 11.59 -12.25 -13.80
C TRP A 58 11.08 -13.42 -14.63
N GLN A 59 10.90 -14.55 -13.95
CA GLN A 59 10.52 -15.79 -14.58
C GLN A 59 8.99 -16.01 -14.60
N GLY A 60 8.26 -15.30 -13.73
CA GLY A 60 6.80 -15.39 -13.68
C GLY A 60 6.26 -16.80 -13.44
N CYS A 61 7.02 -17.67 -12.80
CA CYS A 61 6.68 -19.08 -12.61
C CYS A 61 5.45 -19.30 -11.72
N THR A 62 5.09 -18.33 -10.90
CA THR A 62 3.92 -18.37 -10.02
C THR A 62 3.39 -16.95 -9.78
N SER A 63 2.07 -16.82 -9.60
CA SER A 63 1.44 -15.59 -9.12
C SER A 63 1.57 -15.48 -7.60
N ILE A 64 1.42 -14.28 -7.05
CA ILE A 64 1.35 -14.07 -5.60
C ILE A 64 0.24 -14.95 -5.01
N SER A 65 -0.94 -14.92 -5.61
CA SER A 65 -2.08 -15.67 -5.11
C SER A 65 -1.88 -17.20 -5.13
N ALA A 66 -1.15 -17.73 -6.09
CA ALA A 66 -0.81 -19.15 -6.15
C ALA A 66 0.26 -19.51 -5.12
N ALA A 67 1.27 -18.64 -4.95
CA ALA A 67 2.36 -18.82 -4.00
C ALA A 67 1.90 -18.88 -2.53
N VAL A 68 0.79 -18.21 -2.18
CA VAL A 68 0.33 -18.09 -0.78
C VAL A 68 -0.99 -18.84 -0.51
N ARG A 69 -1.43 -19.73 -1.44
CA ARG A 69 -2.77 -20.34 -1.39
C ARG A 69 -2.87 -21.55 -0.49
N ASN A 70 -1.82 -22.35 -0.38
CA ASN A 70 -1.88 -23.71 0.18
C ASN A 70 -1.07 -23.85 1.48
N GLY A 71 -1.46 -24.83 2.31
CA GLY A 71 -0.68 -25.27 3.46
C GLY A 71 -0.35 -24.18 4.47
N TRP A 72 0.81 -24.28 5.10
CA TRP A 72 1.29 -23.33 6.10
C TRP A 72 1.53 -21.93 5.52
N ALA A 73 1.86 -21.81 4.23
CA ALA A 73 2.01 -20.54 3.57
C ALA A 73 0.71 -19.71 3.62
N ASN A 74 -0.45 -20.35 3.45
CA ASN A 74 -1.76 -19.71 3.55
C ASN A 74 -2.03 -19.18 4.96
N HIS A 75 -1.76 -20.00 5.99
CA HIS A 75 -1.96 -19.58 7.38
C HIS A 75 -1.05 -18.42 7.77
N LEU A 76 0.22 -18.48 7.39
CA LEU A 76 1.18 -17.40 7.63
C LEU A 76 0.75 -16.09 6.95
N PHE A 77 0.34 -16.18 5.69
CA PHE A 77 -0.13 -15.03 4.93
C PHE A 77 -1.39 -14.43 5.56
N LYS A 78 -2.39 -15.23 5.91
CA LYS A 78 -3.61 -14.76 6.58
C LYS A 78 -3.30 -14.09 7.92
N LEU A 79 -2.47 -14.72 8.76
CA LEU A 79 -2.11 -14.22 10.09
C LEU A 79 -1.46 -12.83 10.02
N SER A 80 -0.63 -12.57 9.00
CA SER A 80 0.07 -11.30 8.85
C SER A 80 -0.77 -10.26 8.09
N MET A 81 -1.50 -10.67 7.06
CA MET A 81 -2.16 -9.74 6.15
C MET A 81 -3.56 -9.32 6.61
N LEU A 82 -4.27 -10.10 7.45
CA LEU A 82 -5.54 -9.66 8.02
C LEU A 82 -5.37 -8.45 8.96
N PRO A 83 -4.46 -8.47 9.96
CA PRO A 83 -4.20 -7.27 10.74
C PRO A 83 -3.69 -6.08 9.91
N TYR A 84 -2.92 -6.37 8.85
CA TYR A 84 -2.46 -5.35 7.91
C TYR A 84 -3.60 -4.56 7.28
N THR A 85 -4.75 -5.17 6.98
CA THR A 85 -5.91 -4.45 6.43
C THR A 85 -6.40 -3.34 7.35
N SER A 86 -6.37 -3.56 8.66
CA SER A 86 -6.72 -2.53 9.67
C SER A 86 -5.73 -1.36 9.66
N LEU A 87 -4.43 -1.66 9.51
CA LEU A 87 -3.41 -0.62 9.37
C LEU A 87 -3.62 0.18 8.07
N LEU A 88 -4.04 -0.48 7.00
CA LEU A 88 -4.32 0.15 5.71
C LEU A 88 -5.52 1.11 5.79
N PHE A 89 -6.59 0.76 6.53
CA PHE A 89 -7.68 1.68 6.86
C PHE A 89 -7.17 2.92 7.59
N GLY A 90 -6.38 2.72 8.65
CA GLY A 90 -5.75 3.80 9.41
C GLY A 90 -4.89 4.70 8.54
N TYR A 91 -4.12 4.12 7.62
CA TYR A 91 -3.28 4.85 6.68
C TYR A 91 -4.10 5.80 5.78
N TRP A 92 -5.18 5.32 5.17
CA TRP A 92 -6.01 6.18 4.30
C TRP A 92 -6.70 7.29 5.09
N TRP A 93 -7.11 7.00 6.31
CA TRP A 93 -7.65 8.02 7.21
C TRP A 93 -6.59 9.08 7.57
N LEU A 94 -5.36 8.67 7.86
CA LEU A 94 -4.23 9.57 8.12
C LEU A 94 -3.89 10.41 6.88
N CYS A 95 -3.88 9.83 5.69
CA CYS A 95 -3.70 10.57 4.43
C CYS A 95 -4.81 11.63 4.25
N ALA A 96 -6.05 11.30 4.59
CA ALA A 96 -7.16 12.24 4.54
C ALA A 96 -7.01 13.38 5.57
N ALA A 97 -6.60 13.07 6.81
CA ALA A 97 -6.32 14.05 7.85
C ALA A 97 -5.16 14.98 7.46
N TRP A 98 -4.07 14.40 6.95
CA TRP A 98 -2.92 15.15 6.47
C TRP A 98 -3.26 16.06 5.28
N SER A 99 -3.92 15.54 4.26
CA SER A 99 -4.33 16.34 3.10
C SER A 99 -5.33 17.44 3.45
N ARG A 100 -6.12 17.28 4.52
CA ARG A 100 -6.99 18.36 5.04
C ARG A 100 -6.18 19.54 5.58
N GLN A 101 -5.03 19.27 6.21
CA GLN A 101 -4.13 20.32 6.72
C GLN A 101 -3.36 21.02 5.58
N LEU A 102 -3.02 20.28 4.52
CA LEU A 102 -2.27 20.82 3.40
C LEU A 102 -3.16 21.60 2.40
N VAL A 103 -4.23 20.98 1.94
CA VAL A 103 -5.08 21.49 0.86
C VAL A 103 -6.56 21.42 1.24
N PRO A 104 -7.03 22.27 2.18
CA PRO A 104 -8.40 22.20 2.71
C PRO A 104 -9.47 22.35 1.61
N ALA A 105 -9.21 23.15 0.58
CA ALA A 105 -10.15 23.39 -0.50
C ALA A 105 -10.42 22.18 -1.39
N ARG A 106 -9.50 21.21 -1.47
CA ARG A 106 -9.65 20.03 -2.35
C ARG A 106 -10.46 18.89 -1.69
N ARG A 107 -11.60 19.24 -1.04
CA ARG A 107 -12.42 18.31 -0.25
C ARG A 107 -12.91 17.08 -1.05
N ARG A 108 -13.43 17.27 -2.26
CA ARG A 108 -13.96 16.17 -3.09
C ARG A 108 -12.91 15.11 -3.39
N ARG A 109 -11.69 15.51 -3.83
CA ARG A 109 -10.59 14.59 -4.12
C ARG A 109 -10.14 13.82 -2.88
N ARG A 110 -10.10 14.48 -1.72
CA ARG A 110 -9.76 13.84 -0.44
C ARG A 110 -10.74 12.75 -0.04
N TYR A 111 -12.05 12.99 -0.17
CA TYR A 111 -13.05 11.97 0.11
C TYR A 111 -13.04 10.84 -0.92
N ALA A 112 -12.83 11.14 -2.21
CA ALA A 112 -12.66 10.12 -3.24
C ALA A 112 -11.43 9.23 -2.94
N MET A 113 -10.29 9.82 -2.56
CA MET A 113 -9.10 9.08 -2.13
C MET A 113 -9.41 8.17 -0.94
N LEU A 114 -10.04 8.70 0.10
CA LEU A 114 -10.42 7.91 1.28
C LEU A 114 -11.37 6.78 0.92
N ALA A 115 -12.39 7.03 0.11
CA ALA A 115 -13.34 6.02 -0.32
C ALA A 115 -12.66 4.92 -1.14
N CYS A 116 -11.85 5.27 -2.15
CA CYS A 116 -11.13 4.30 -2.97
C CYS A 116 -10.18 3.44 -2.13
N GLY A 117 -9.41 4.07 -1.23
CA GLY A 117 -8.49 3.35 -0.35
C GLY A 117 -9.20 2.45 0.66
N THR A 118 -10.33 2.89 1.21
CA THR A 118 -11.18 2.11 2.11
C THR A 118 -11.78 0.89 1.38
N VAL A 119 -12.33 1.09 0.19
CA VAL A 119 -12.86 0.01 -0.66
C VAL A 119 -11.74 -0.99 -0.96
N GLY A 120 -10.55 -0.52 -1.36
CA GLY A 120 -9.40 -1.39 -1.57
C GLY A 120 -9.07 -2.24 -0.34
N ALA A 121 -9.02 -1.63 0.85
CA ALA A 121 -8.72 -2.35 2.09
C ALA A 121 -9.79 -3.41 2.45
N VAL A 122 -11.08 -3.11 2.23
CA VAL A 122 -12.19 -4.09 2.41
C VAL A 122 -12.02 -5.27 1.47
N PHE A 123 -11.76 -5.02 0.19
CA PHE A 123 -11.60 -6.09 -0.80
C PHE A 123 -10.33 -6.90 -0.59
N LEU A 124 -9.26 -6.31 -0.03
CA LEU A 124 -8.10 -7.06 0.43
C LEU A 124 -8.47 -8.02 1.56
N ALA A 125 -9.22 -7.56 2.58
CA ALA A 125 -9.66 -8.42 3.68
C ALA A 125 -10.50 -9.59 3.17
N LEU A 126 -11.48 -9.32 2.32
CA LEU A 126 -12.31 -10.35 1.69
C LEU A 126 -11.49 -11.35 0.85
N TYR A 127 -10.53 -10.84 0.08
CA TYR A 127 -9.63 -11.70 -0.71
C TYR A 127 -8.82 -12.64 0.19
N ILE A 128 -8.24 -12.13 1.28
CA ILE A 128 -7.42 -12.91 2.21
C ILE A 128 -8.28 -14.00 2.87
N GLU A 129 -9.48 -13.69 3.33
CA GLU A 129 -10.39 -14.66 3.93
C GLU A 129 -10.75 -15.81 2.97
N LEU A 130 -11.05 -15.48 1.73
CA LEU A 130 -11.45 -16.44 0.72
C LEU A 130 -10.27 -17.20 0.09
N LEU A 131 -9.03 -16.84 0.44
CA LEU A 131 -7.84 -17.49 -0.12
C LEU A 131 -7.72 -18.93 0.43
N GLY A 132 -7.62 -19.91 -0.49
CA GLY A 132 -7.60 -21.32 -0.15
C GLY A 132 -8.98 -21.99 -0.03
N VAL A 133 -10.08 -21.22 -0.04
CA VAL A 133 -11.44 -21.80 -0.05
C VAL A 133 -11.76 -22.31 -1.46
N GLU A 134 -12.29 -23.53 -1.56
CA GLU A 134 -12.66 -24.18 -2.83
C GLU A 134 -14.08 -23.80 -3.25
N GLY A 135 -14.36 -23.86 -4.55
CA GLY A 135 -15.64 -23.57 -5.19
C GLY A 135 -15.57 -22.42 -6.19
N ASP A 136 -16.45 -22.47 -7.20
CA ASP A 136 -16.45 -21.52 -8.32
C ASP A 136 -16.83 -20.11 -7.90
N THR A 137 -17.81 -19.98 -7.00
CA THR A 137 -18.22 -18.68 -6.42
C THR A 137 -17.04 -18.02 -5.69
N TYR A 138 -16.31 -18.78 -4.87
CA TYR A 138 -15.16 -18.26 -4.13
C TYR A 138 -13.98 -17.92 -5.05
N ARG A 139 -13.80 -18.68 -6.14
CA ARG A 139 -12.80 -18.38 -7.18
C ARG A 139 -13.11 -17.07 -7.88
N TRP A 140 -14.38 -16.84 -8.21
CA TRP A 140 -14.86 -15.60 -8.79
C TRP A 140 -14.66 -14.41 -7.83
N LEU A 141 -15.12 -14.52 -6.57
CA LEU A 141 -14.96 -13.49 -5.55
C LEU A 141 -13.48 -13.13 -5.29
N ARG A 142 -12.58 -14.12 -5.25
CA ARG A 142 -11.14 -13.85 -5.11
C ARG A 142 -10.58 -13.06 -6.28
N ARG A 143 -10.95 -13.44 -7.52
CA ARG A 143 -10.47 -12.76 -8.73
C ARG A 143 -10.91 -11.30 -8.75
N TYR A 144 -12.18 -11.03 -8.49
CA TYR A 144 -12.68 -9.66 -8.46
C TYR A 144 -12.23 -8.90 -7.21
N GLY A 145 -12.14 -9.57 -6.07
CA GLY A 145 -11.65 -8.99 -4.83
C GLY A 145 -10.24 -8.44 -4.95
N ILE A 146 -9.31 -9.22 -5.48
CA ILE A 146 -7.93 -8.75 -5.66
C ILE A 146 -7.84 -7.63 -6.70
N ASN A 147 -8.60 -7.69 -7.79
CA ASN A 147 -8.64 -6.63 -8.79
C ASN A 147 -9.17 -5.31 -8.18
N LEU A 148 -10.23 -5.36 -7.38
CA LEU A 148 -10.78 -4.18 -6.71
C LEU A 148 -9.83 -3.64 -5.63
N TYR A 149 -9.08 -4.50 -4.93
CA TYR A 149 -8.01 -4.07 -4.04
C TYR A 149 -6.93 -3.30 -4.79
N PHE A 150 -6.37 -3.86 -5.85
CA PHE A 150 -5.32 -3.20 -6.64
C PHE A 150 -5.83 -1.90 -7.24
N SER A 151 -6.96 -1.93 -7.95
CA SER A 151 -7.52 -0.75 -8.61
C SER A 151 -7.90 0.35 -7.62
N GLY A 152 -8.56 0.00 -6.51
CA GLY A 152 -8.95 0.95 -5.48
C GLY A 152 -7.74 1.61 -4.81
N THR A 153 -6.72 0.81 -4.49
CA THR A 153 -5.48 1.30 -3.85
C THR A 153 -4.71 2.22 -4.80
N VAL A 154 -4.51 1.82 -6.07
CA VAL A 154 -3.78 2.64 -7.03
C VAL A 154 -4.53 3.93 -7.36
N LEU A 155 -5.85 3.87 -7.51
CA LEU A 155 -6.66 5.07 -7.71
C LEU A 155 -6.56 6.01 -6.50
N ALA A 156 -6.58 5.48 -5.28
CA ALA A 156 -6.36 6.28 -4.08
C ALA A 156 -4.95 6.90 -4.03
N GLN A 157 -3.91 6.17 -4.45
CA GLN A 157 -2.54 6.69 -4.59
C GLN A 157 -2.45 7.81 -5.62
N MET A 158 -3.10 7.66 -6.79
CA MET A 158 -3.16 8.70 -7.82
C MET A 158 -3.90 9.95 -7.32
N LEU A 159 -4.99 9.77 -6.59
CA LEU A 159 -5.73 10.88 -5.98
C LEU A 159 -4.89 11.58 -4.91
N LEU A 160 -4.13 10.84 -4.09
CA LEU A 160 -3.18 11.41 -3.15
C LEU A 160 -2.09 12.20 -3.87
N ALA A 161 -1.46 11.65 -4.91
CA ALA A 161 -0.48 12.36 -5.73
C ALA A 161 -1.07 13.67 -6.28
N SER A 162 -2.31 13.64 -6.79
CA SER A 162 -3.00 14.83 -7.30
C SER A 162 -3.29 15.91 -6.24
N LEU A 163 -3.34 15.51 -4.95
CA LEU A 163 -3.46 16.45 -3.83
C LEU A 163 -2.13 17.11 -3.48
N LEU A 164 -1.01 16.40 -3.69
CA LEU A 164 0.33 16.85 -3.33
C LEU A 164 1.00 17.68 -4.41
N VAL A 165 0.64 17.48 -5.67
CA VAL A 165 1.21 18.23 -6.79
C VAL A 165 0.85 19.72 -6.69
N GLY A 166 1.90 20.56 -6.74
CA GLY A 166 1.78 22.01 -6.60
C GLY A 166 1.65 22.49 -5.14
N GLU A 167 1.75 21.63 -4.13
CA GLU A 167 1.75 22.04 -2.72
C GLU A 167 3.17 22.45 -2.28
N PRO A 168 3.40 23.74 -1.93
CA PRO A 168 4.74 24.26 -1.64
C PRO A 168 5.41 23.59 -0.40
N ARG A 169 4.61 23.08 0.54
CA ARG A 169 5.11 22.40 1.74
C ARG A 169 5.66 21.01 1.48
N VAL A 170 5.38 20.44 0.30
CA VAL A 170 5.89 19.14 -0.13
C VAL A 170 7.00 19.38 -1.15
N SER A 171 8.20 18.86 -0.88
CA SER A 171 9.35 19.09 -1.77
C SER A 171 9.11 18.55 -3.18
N ASN A 172 9.69 19.21 -4.18
CA ASN A 172 9.56 18.84 -5.59
C ASN A 172 10.04 17.40 -5.86
N HIS A 173 11.03 16.92 -5.14
CA HIS A 173 11.51 15.53 -5.28
C HIS A 173 10.45 14.51 -4.89
N ILE A 174 9.72 14.76 -3.78
CA ILE A 174 8.61 13.90 -3.34
C ILE A 174 7.47 13.95 -4.36
N GLN A 175 7.10 15.15 -4.84
CA GLN A 175 6.06 15.29 -5.86
C GLN A 175 6.41 14.55 -7.16
N ARG A 176 7.67 14.68 -7.63
CA ARG A 176 8.17 13.93 -8.80
C ARG A 176 8.18 12.43 -8.55
N GLY A 177 8.61 11.97 -7.37
CA GLY A 177 8.56 10.57 -6.98
C GLY A 177 7.14 9.99 -7.07
N TRP A 178 6.14 10.72 -6.59
CA TRP A 178 4.74 10.34 -6.73
C TRP A 178 4.26 10.28 -8.18
N LEU A 179 4.63 11.26 -9.01
CA LEU A 179 4.25 11.26 -10.44
C LEU A 179 4.90 10.10 -11.20
N ILE A 180 6.18 9.81 -10.93
CA ILE A 180 6.88 8.66 -11.52
C ILE A 180 6.22 7.35 -11.09
N LEU A 181 5.96 7.17 -9.79
CA LEU A 181 5.30 5.98 -9.28
C LEU A 181 3.93 5.75 -9.90
N CYS A 182 3.09 6.78 -9.94
CA CYS A 182 1.78 6.71 -10.59
C CYS A 182 1.89 6.41 -12.09
N GLY A 183 2.87 7.00 -12.78
CA GLY A 183 3.15 6.75 -14.19
C GLY A 183 3.58 5.31 -14.44
N LEU A 184 4.44 4.74 -13.59
CA LEU A 184 4.87 3.35 -13.67
C LEU A 184 3.72 2.37 -13.41
N LEU A 185 2.92 2.61 -12.37
CA LEU A 185 1.75 1.79 -12.06
C LEU A 185 0.72 1.81 -13.19
N LEU A 186 0.40 3.00 -13.71
CA LEU A 186 -0.52 3.14 -14.83
C LEU A 186 0.04 2.52 -16.11
N GLY A 187 1.30 2.81 -16.43
CA GLY A 187 1.98 2.28 -17.61
C GLY A 187 2.07 0.75 -17.59
N LEU A 188 2.47 0.16 -16.47
CA LEU A 188 2.55 -1.30 -16.32
C LEU A 188 1.16 -1.95 -16.42
N GLY A 189 0.15 -1.34 -15.78
CA GLY A 189 -1.24 -1.82 -15.85
C GLY A 189 -1.79 -1.75 -17.28
N LEU A 190 -1.62 -0.64 -17.99
CA LEU A 190 -2.08 -0.47 -19.37
C LEU A 190 -1.30 -1.37 -20.34
N ALA A 191 0.01 -1.49 -20.17
CA ALA A 191 0.85 -2.33 -21.03
C ALA A 191 0.50 -3.83 -20.88
N SER A 192 0.04 -4.27 -19.69
CA SER A 192 -0.37 -5.66 -19.48
C SER A 192 -1.53 -6.10 -20.38
N LEU A 193 -2.40 -5.17 -20.79
CA LEU A 193 -3.57 -5.47 -21.62
C LEU A 193 -3.20 -5.94 -23.04
N PRO A 194 -2.40 -5.21 -23.85
CA PRO A 194 -1.99 -5.69 -25.15
C PRO A 194 -0.95 -6.82 -25.08
N LEU A 195 -0.02 -6.79 -24.11
CA LEU A 195 1.05 -7.76 -24.01
C LEU A 195 0.54 -9.20 -23.83
N GLN A 196 -0.58 -9.41 -23.16
CA GLN A 196 -1.17 -10.75 -23.01
C GLN A 196 -1.64 -11.39 -24.32
N PHE A 197 -1.79 -10.61 -25.41
CA PHE A 197 -2.20 -11.10 -26.72
C PHE A 197 -1.02 -11.33 -27.68
N VAL A 198 0.15 -10.77 -27.36
CA VAL A 198 1.35 -10.81 -28.22
C VAL A 198 2.38 -11.84 -27.72
N VAL A 199 2.41 -12.09 -26.40
CA VAL A 199 3.40 -12.97 -25.79
C VAL A 199 2.86 -14.39 -25.69
N ASP A 200 3.64 -15.39 -26.17
CA ASP A 200 3.25 -16.80 -26.19
C ASP A 200 2.96 -17.35 -24.79
N ASP A 201 3.81 -17.03 -23.79
CA ASP A 201 3.63 -17.45 -22.40
C ASP A 201 2.99 -16.32 -21.56
N ARG A 202 1.75 -15.99 -21.90
CA ARG A 202 0.97 -14.96 -21.21
C ARG A 202 0.86 -15.16 -19.70
N HIS A 203 0.84 -16.41 -19.24
CA HIS A 203 0.71 -16.70 -17.80
C HIS A 203 1.95 -16.27 -17.02
N ARG A 204 3.13 -16.56 -17.53
CA ARG A 204 4.39 -16.10 -16.91
C ARG A 204 4.51 -14.58 -16.93
N LEU A 205 4.16 -13.98 -18.06
CA LEU A 205 4.18 -12.52 -18.16
C LEU A 205 3.26 -11.86 -17.11
N LEU A 206 2.00 -12.30 -17.03
CA LEU A 206 1.04 -11.75 -16.07
C LEU A 206 1.44 -11.99 -14.62
N ASN A 207 2.01 -13.15 -14.31
CA ASN A 207 2.55 -13.42 -12.98
C ASN A 207 3.69 -12.45 -12.64
N ALA A 208 4.67 -12.25 -13.53
CA ALA A 208 5.77 -11.31 -13.30
C ALA A 208 5.26 -9.87 -13.10
N ILE A 209 4.30 -9.45 -13.91
CA ILE A 209 3.64 -8.15 -13.79
C ILE A 209 2.95 -8.03 -12.42
N GLU A 210 2.24 -9.06 -11.94
CA GLU A 210 1.59 -9.05 -10.62
C GLU A 210 2.59 -8.77 -9.50
N TRP A 211 3.75 -9.43 -9.50
CA TRP A 211 4.81 -9.23 -8.51
C TRP A 211 5.43 -7.83 -8.60
N LEU A 212 5.74 -7.35 -9.80
CA LEU A 212 6.29 -6.01 -10.03
C LEU A 212 5.28 -4.93 -9.62
N TYR A 213 4.01 -5.12 -9.96
CA TYR A 213 2.94 -4.19 -9.64
C TYR A 213 2.72 -4.08 -8.13
N ALA A 214 2.69 -5.22 -7.43
CA ALA A 214 2.61 -5.24 -5.97
C ALA A 214 3.82 -4.56 -5.32
N LEU A 215 5.03 -4.79 -5.83
CA LEU A 215 6.25 -4.12 -5.35
C LEU A 215 6.18 -2.59 -5.54
N LEU A 216 5.80 -2.12 -6.73
CA LEU A 216 5.62 -0.70 -6.99
C LEU A 216 4.56 -0.08 -6.06
N MET A 217 3.44 -0.77 -5.87
CA MET A 217 2.34 -0.26 -5.04
C MET A 217 2.76 -0.04 -3.58
N VAL A 218 3.59 -0.93 -3.01
CA VAL A 218 4.05 -0.79 -1.62
C VAL A 218 5.09 0.33 -1.45
N THR A 219 5.78 0.75 -2.51
CA THR A 219 6.73 1.89 -2.43
C THR A 219 6.04 3.23 -2.16
N ALA A 220 4.73 3.33 -2.38
CA ALA A 220 3.95 4.51 -2.03
C ALA A 220 3.97 4.82 -0.53
N TYR A 221 4.02 3.79 0.32
CA TYR A 221 3.97 3.98 1.77
C TYR A 221 5.20 4.71 2.32
N PRO A 222 6.45 4.27 2.09
CA PRO A 222 7.61 5.03 2.53
C PRO A 222 7.69 6.41 1.88
N LEU A 223 7.26 6.57 0.62
CA LEU A 223 7.19 7.88 -0.03
C LEU A 223 6.23 8.83 0.70
N THR A 224 5.07 8.32 1.16
CA THR A 224 4.15 9.06 2.04
C THR A 224 4.81 9.39 3.38
N GLY A 225 5.50 8.44 3.99
CA GLY A 225 6.22 8.65 5.25
C GLY A 225 7.26 9.79 5.14
N TYR A 226 8.01 9.84 4.04
CA TYR A 226 8.92 10.96 3.75
C TYR A 226 8.18 12.30 3.65
N ALA A 227 7.01 12.32 2.99
CA ALA A 227 6.19 13.50 2.88
C ALA A 227 5.64 13.95 4.24
N TRP A 228 5.17 13.02 5.08
CA TRP A 228 4.74 13.31 6.45
C TRP A 228 5.87 13.90 7.30
N ARG A 229 7.07 13.30 7.20
CA ARG A 229 8.24 13.81 7.92
C ARG A 229 8.64 15.21 7.43
N ALA A 230 8.68 15.44 6.14
CA ALA A 230 9.04 16.72 5.53
C ALA A 230 8.06 17.85 5.90
N THR A 231 6.77 17.53 6.03
CA THR A 231 5.71 18.49 6.40
C THR A 231 5.48 18.59 7.92
N GLY A 232 6.21 17.81 8.73
CA GLY A 232 6.03 17.80 10.19
C GLY A 232 4.66 17.24 10.62
N PHE A 233 4.03 16.40 9.80
CA PHE A 233 2.72 15.84 10.11
C PHE A 233 2.75 14.94 11.33
N SER A 234 1.90 15.26 12.29
CA SER A 234 1.62 14.45 13.47
C SER A 234 0.16 14.60 13.86
N LEU A 235 -0.43 13.56 14.43
CA LEU A 235 -1.75 13.66 15.04
C LEU A 235 -1.59 14.49 16.32
N ARG A 236 -2.13 15.71 16.33
CA ARG A 236 -2.30 16.47 17.57
C ARG A 236 -3.64 16.08 18.16
N PRO A 237 -3.71 15.59 19.41
CA PRO A 237 -4.97 15.60 20.13
C PRO A 237 -5.39 17.07 20.24
N GLU A 238 -6.49 17.47 19.60
CA GLU A 238 -7.14 18.73 19.93
C GLU A 238 -7.64 18.59 21.37
N VAL A 239 -6.89 19.17 22.31
CA VAL A 239 -7.40 19.40 23.67
C VAL A 239 -8.45 20.50 23.51
N ARG A 240 -9.71 20.12 23.51
CA ARG A 240 -10.85 21.03 23.68
C ARG A 240 -10.96 21.44 25.15
#